data_e8554b3decd984ec7dd964d4daa219e5
#
_entry.id   e8554b3decd984ec7dd964d4daa219e5
#
_cell.length_a   1.000
_cell.length_b   1.000
_cell.length_c   1.000
_cell.angle_alpha   90.00
_cell.angle_beta   90.00
_cell.angle_gamma   90.00
#
_symmetry.space_group_name_H-M   'P 1'
#
loop_
_entity.id
_entity.type
_entity.pdbx_description
1 polymer ?
#
loop_
_entity_poly.entity_id
_entity_poly.type
_entity_poly.pdbx_seq_one_letter_code
_entity_poly.pdbx_strand_id
1 'polypeptide(L)'
;MKKVLLTTTALVMTAGYAAADISFSGTMQVALTDDNNASSVSSDYQLTTGFDFNVSVSAETDNGITMSSTFDMGAGSLVDYNDDDAIETQSPLASTDSPTVTLGYAGYTIKADANGIDNLWDADATDQDISIAGSVAGFDFTVASDFDDDSASYKVGYTMGDITITATGTNKEGNYNTSSRTESAAKLAVSYKVSDTLTLNASTNDTGLSTVTDNDNTVGLTYKMDAITLTYTSIDPQENNKDWGDEWDAKIAYSAGALTASFATDEADATTMIAEYDLGGGATFFAASHDKAGTASDMTTMGINFTF
;
A
#
# COMPACT_ATOMS: atom_id res chain seq x y z
N MET A 1 -12.80 25.56 27.60
CA MET A 1 -12.50 24.28 27.02
C MET A 1 -11.07 23.91 27.37
N LYS A 2 -10.89 22.84 28.15
CA LYS A 2 -9.57 22.45 28.66
C LYS A 2 -8.88 21.66 27.53
N LYS A 3 -7.78 22.20 27.01
CA LYS A 3 -6.90 21.46 26.10
C LYS A 3 -6.26 20.35 26.92
N VAL A 4 -6.67 19.10 26.67
CA VAL A 4 -5.94 17.94 27.15
C VAL A 4 -4.73 17.80 26.21
N LEU A 5 -3.59 18.31 26.65
CA LEU A 5 -2.32 18.01 26.03
C LEU A 5 -2.02 16.56 26.43
N LEU A 6 -2.14 15.63 25.51
CA LEU A 6 -1.54 14.31 25.67
C LEU A 6 -0.02 14.53 25.59
N THR A 7 0.59 14.75 26.72
CA THR A 7 2.04 14.69 26.85
C THR A 7 2.41 13.22 26.71
N THR A 8 2.99 12.85 25.57
CA THR A 8 3.77 11.63 25.46
C THR A 8 4.76 11.60 26.61
N THR A 9 4.51 10.75 27.58
CA THR A 9 5.42 10.54 28.69
C THR A 9 6.58 9.73 28.12
N ALA A 10 7.63 10.43 27.67
CA ALA A 10 8.90 9.80 27.41
C ALA A 10 9.38 9.19 28.74
N LEU A 11 9.27 7.89 28.86
CA LEU A 11 9.88 7.15 29.96
C LEU A 11 11.39 7.10 29.67
N VAL A 12 12.09 8.16 30.05
CA VAL A 12 13.55 8.20 29.98
C VAL A 12 14.09 7.25 31.05
N MET A 13 14.42 6.05 30.65
CA MET A 13 15.27 5.20 31.48
C MET A 13 16.69 5.75 31.40
N THR A 14 17.09 6.50 32.40
CA THR A 14 18.48 6.94 32.59
C THR A 14 19.33 5.79 33.08
N ALA A 15 19.78 4.97 32.13
CA ALA A 15 20.96 4.13 32.27
C ALA A 15 21.80 4.40 31.03
N GLY A 16 22.89 5.12 31.21
CA GLY A 16 23.73 5.61 30.12
C GLY A 16 24.14 4.53 29.12
N TYR A 17 23.44 4.52 27.99
CA TYR A 17 23.74 3.90 26.68
C TYR A 17 22.41 3.82 25.92
N ALA A 18 22.31 4.55 24.80
CA ALA A 18 21.17 4.61 23.87
C ALA A 18 19.81 4.94 24.55
N ALA A 19 19.35 6.16 24.43
CA ALA A 19 17.97 6.49 24.78
C ALA A 19 17.04 5.74 23.79
N ALA A 20 16.21 4.84 24.30
CA ALA A 20 15.17 4.23 23.49
C ALA A 20 13.95 5.17 23.51
N ASP A 21 13.47 5.54 22.33
CA ASP A 21 12.24 6.27 22.17
C ASP A 21 11.08 5.29 21.96
N ILE A 22 9.98 5.54 22.64
CA ILE A 22 8.74 4.79 22.47
C ILE A 22 7.68 5.75 21.97
N SER A 23 7.08 5.42 20.83
CA SER A 23 5.94 6.15 20.26
C SER A 23 4.73 5.25 20.12
N PHE A 24 3.57 5.88 20.20
CA PHE A 24 2.28 5.23 20.03
C PHE A 24 1.55 5.89 18.89
N SER A 25 0.93 5.09 18.03
CA SER A 25 0.06 5.54 16.95
C SER A 25 -1.05 4.53 16.75
N GLY A 26 -2.09 4.91 16.04
CA GLY A 26 -3.15 3.98 15.74
C GLY A 26 -4.38 4.64 15.13
N THR A 27 -5.37 3.82 14.81
CA THR A 27 -6.63 4.24 14.24
C THR A 27 -7.78 3.62 15.01
N MET A 28 -8.78 4.42 15.33
CA MET A 28 -10.09 3.95 15.80
C MET A 28 -11.12 4.28 14.74
N GLN A 29 -11.99 3.31 14.43
CA GLN A 29 -13.03 3.49 13.42
C GLN A 29 -14.37 3.02 13.96
N VAL A 30 -15.41 3.78 13.59
CA VAL A 30 -16.81 3.38 13.69
C VAL A 30 -17.43 3.60 12.33
N ALA A 31 -17.98 2.55 11.73
CA ALA A 31 -18.58 2.58 10.42
C ALA A 31 -19.94 1.86 10.38
N LEU A 32 -20.79 2.31 9.49
CA LEU A 32 -22.00 1.62 9.04
C LEU A 32 -21.76 1.15 7.62
N THR A 33 -21.86 -0.14 7.40
CA THR A 33 -21.61 -0.79 6.12
C THR A 33 -22.87 -1.53 5.66
N ASP A 34 -23.26 -1.30 4.43
CA ASP A 34 -24.30 -2.06 3.73
C ASP A 34 -23.63 -2.91 2.66
N ASP A 35 -23.71 -4.21 2.81
CA ASP A 35 -23.23 -5.19 1.84
C ASP A 35 -24.46 -5.81 1.13
N ASN A 36 -24.77 -5.29 -0.03
CA ASN A 36 -25.84 -5.78 -0.90
C ASN A 36 -25.46 -7.10 -1.61
N ASN A 37 -24.77 -8.00 -0.94
CA ASN A 37 -24.43 -9.29 -1.50
C ASN A 37 -25.73 -10.04 -1.91
N ALA A 38 -25.86 -10.34 -3.20
CA ALA A 38 -27.01 -11.01 -3.79
C ALA A 38 -27.34 -12.39 -3.18
N SER A 39 -26.47 -12.91 -2.31
CA SER A 39 -26.66 -14.18 -1.58
C SER A 39 -27.21 -14.00 -0.17
N SER A 40 -27.24 -12.80 0.39
CA SER A 40 -27.78 -12.53 1.71
C SER A 40 -29.14 -11.81 1.61
N VAL A 41 -30.15 -12.39 2.21
CA VAL A 41 -31.55 -11.90 2.18
C VAL A 41 -31.76 -10.69 3.11
N SER A 42 -30.73 -10.13 3.68
CA SER A 42 -30.80 -8.98 4.58
C SER A 42 -29.96 -7.82 4.05
N SER A 43 -30.64 -6.81 3.52
CA SER A 43 -30.11 -5.48 3.25
C SER A 43 -30.05 -4.65 4.54
N ASP A 44 -29.38 -5.15 5.56
CA ASP A 44 -29.32 -4.47 6.85
C ASP A 44 -27.92 -3.87 7.04
N TYR A 45 -27.87 -2.57 7.34
CA TYR A 45 -26.63 -1.92 7.75
C TYR A 45 -25.99 -2.63 8.94
N GLN A 46 -24.73 -2.96 8.80
CA GLN A 46 -23.92 -3.53 9.86
C GLN A 46 -23.06 -2.44 10.52
N LEU A 47 -23.04 -2.44 11.85
CA LEU A 47 -22.14 -1.58 12.60
C LEU A 47 -20.78 -2.27 12.72
N THR A 48 -19.77 -1.65 12.15
CA THR A 48 -18.37 -2.09 12.27
C THR A 48 -17.63 -1.15 13.22
N THR A 49 -16.86 -1.71 14.12
CA THR A 49 -15.99 -0.97 15.03
C THR A 49 -14.64 -1.65 15.12
N GLY A 50 -13.59 -0.87 14.97
CA GLY A 50 -12.22 -1.39 15.02
C GLY A 50 -11.27 -0.41 15.69
N PHE A 51 -10.22 -0.99 16.19
CA PHE A 51 -9.11 -0.28 16.83
C PHE A 51 -7.80 -0.96 16.43
N ASP A 52 -6.95 -0.21 15.78
CA ASP A 52 -5.57 -0.56 15.45
C ASP A 52 -4.64 0.28 16.31
N PHE A 53 -3.65 -0.34 16.93
CA PHE A 53 -2.75 0.31 17.86
C PHE A 53 -1.32 -0.17 17.67
N ASN A 54 -0.45 0.75 17.34
CA ASN A 54 0.94 0.50 17.06
C ASN A 54 1.85 1.05 18.16
N VAL A 55 2.77 0.24 18.64
CA VAL A 55 3.83 0.63 19.58
C VAL A 55 5.18 0.51 18.86
N SER A 56 5.79 1.64 18.58
CA SER A 56 7.12 1.68 17.95
C SER A 56 8.19 1.95 19.01
N VAL A 57 9.25 1.17 18.97
CA VAL A 57 10.44 1.32 19.82
C VAL A 57 11.62 1.61 18.90
N SER A 58 12.38 2.66 19.22
CA SER A 58 13.60 2.97 18.48
C SER A 58 14.74 3.33 19.41
N ALA A 59 15.96 3.06 18.97
CA ALA A 59 17.18 3.42 19.68
C ALA A 59 18.29 3.77 18.67
N GLU A 60 19.20 4.65 19.07
CA GLU A 60 20.39 4.99 18.30
C GLU A 60 21.63 4.80 19.17
N THR A 61 22.64 4.18 18.60
CA THR A 61 23.95 4.02 19.25
C THR A 61 24.83 5.26 19.05
N ASP A 62 25.85 5.44 19.88
CA ASP A 62 26.82 6.53 19.73
C ASP A 62 27.53 6.56 18.38
N ASN A 63 27.56 5.45 17.66
CA ASN A 63 28.16 5.32 16.31
C ASN A 63 27.16 5.59 15.19
N GLY A 64 25.92 6.03 15.50
CA GLY A 64 24.90 6.34 14.50
C GLY A 64 24.19 5.12 13.90
N ILE A 65 24.25 3.96 14.55
CA ILE A 65 23.43 2.81 14.19
C ILE A 65 22.04 3.03 14.83
N THR A 66 21.00 3.10 14.01
CA THR A 66 19.61 3.13 14.46
C THR A 66 19.02 1.73 14.45
N MET A 67 18.16 1.45 15.41
CA MET A 67 17.39 0.21 15.48
C MET A 67 15.96 0.54 15.84
N SER A 68 14.99 -0.03 15.15
CA SER A 68 13.57 0.14 15.45
C SER A 68 12.77 -1.13 15.21
N SER A 69 11.67 -1.24 15.93
CA SER A 69 10.67 -2.29 15.72
C SER A 69 9.29 -1.73 16.10
N THR A 70 8.25 -2.23 15.45
CA THR A 70 6.86 -1.86 15.75
C THR A 70 6.08 -3.11 16.11
N PHE A 71 5.30 -3.00 17.17
CA PHE A 71 4.30 -4.00 17.55
C PHE A 71 2.95 -3.48 17.13
N ASP A 72 2.25 -4.28 16.38
CA ASP A 72 0.89 -4.05 15.95
C ASP A 72 -0.07 -4.83 16.85
N MET A 73 -1.12 -4.17 17.33
CA MET A 73 -2.16 -4.75 18.15
C MET A 73 -3.50 -4.17 17.71
N GLY A 74 -4.51 -5.02 17.65
CA GLY A 74 -5.81 -4.55 17.22
C GLY A 74 -6.97 -5.32 17.84
N ALA A 75 -8.16 -4.78 17.64
CA ALA A 75 -9.42 -5.39 18.05
C ALA A 75 -10.58 -4.95 17.15
N GLY A 76 -11.54 -5.84 16.95
CA GLY A 76 -12.70 -5.56 16.11
C GLY A 76 -12.37 -5.67 14.63
N SER A 77 -12.98 -4.84 13.81
CA SER A 77 -12.75 -4.76 12.37
C SER A 77 -12.73 -3.31 11.90
N LEU A 78 -11.87 -3.02 10.96
CA LEU A 78 -11.81 -1.74 10.24
C LEU A 78 -12.39 -1.93 8.85
N VAL A 79 -13.08 -0.95 8.33
CA VAL A 79 -13.50 -0.91 6.94
C VAL A 79 -12.38 -0.23 6.15
N ASP A 80 -11.79 -0.96 5.24
CA ASP A 80 -10.93 -0.43 4.20
C ASP A 80 -11.83 0.04 3.05
N TYR A 81 -11.87 1.35 2.85
CA TYR A 81 -12.75 2.00 1.88
C TYR A 81 -11.98 2.80 0.84
N ASN A 82 -10.67 2.89 0.97
CA ASN A 82 -9.83 3.73 0.12
C ASN A 82 -9.13 2.95 -1.00
N ASP A 83 -9.38 1.65 -1.09
CA ASP A 83 -9.02 0.85 -2.23
C ASP A 83 -9.93 1.18 -3.43
N ASP A 84 -9.35 1.32 -4.61
CA ASP A 84 -10.10 1.63 -5.81
C ASP A 84 -10.91 0.43 -6.33
N ASP A 85 -10.54 -0.79 -5.92
CA ASP A 85 -11.11 -2.04 -6.44
C ASP A 85 -12.19 -2.64 -5.53
N ALA A 86 -12.21 -2.29 -4.24
CA ALA A 86 -13.17 -2.87 -3.29
C ALA A 86 -13.33 -2.02 -2.02
N ILE A 87 -14.45 -2.23 -1.33
CA ILE A 87 -14.60 -1.87 0.07
C ILE A 87 -14.58 -3.16 0.87
N GLU A 88 -13.63 -3.31 1.75
CA GLU A 88 -13.42 -4.54 2.50
C GLU A 88 -13.46 -4.31 4.01
N THR A 89 -13.74 -5.37 4.77
CA THR A 89 -13.63 -5.34 6.21
C THR A 89 -12.37 -6.10 6.62
N GLN A 90 -11.42 -5.40 7.18
CA GLN A 90 -10.14 -5.96 7.62
C GLN A 90 -10.12 -6.14 9.13
N SER A 91 -9.50 -7.22 9.58
CA SER A 91 -9.26 -7.43 11.00
C SER A 91 -7.94 -6.79 11.40
N PRO A 92 -7.93 -5.80 12.31
CA PRO A 92 -6.70 -5.22 12.84
C PRO A 92 -6.09 -6.10 13.93
N LEU A 93 -6.32 -7.41 13.88
CA LEU A 93 -5.70 -8.33 14.83
C LEU A 93 -4.20 -8.36 14.55
N ALA A 94 -3.44 -8.12 15.60
CA ALA A 94 -2.01 -8.33 15.57
C ALA A 94 -1.70 -9.72 15.01
N SER A 95 -0.88 -9.74 13.99
CA SER A 95 -0.16 -10.94 13.65
C SER A 95 0.69 -11.30 14.88
N THR A 96 0.58 -12.52 15.37
CA THR A 96 1.49 -13.03 16.40
C THR A 96 2.83 -13.43 15.81
N ASP A 97 3.07 -13.05 14.58
CA ASP A 97 4.26 -13.34 13.80
C ASP A 97 5.44 -12.51 14.30
N SER A 98 6.62 -12.79 13.77
CA SER A 98 7.84 -12.10 14.15
C SER A 98 7.73 -10.60 13.95
N PRO A 99 8.19 -9.76 14.89
CA PRO A 99 8.19 -8.33 14.67
C PRO A 99 9.25 -7.95 13.64
N THR A 100 8.93 -7.06 12.73
CA THR A 100 9.94 -6.46 11.84
C THR A 100 10.95 -5.67 12.64
N VAL A 101 12.23 -6.00 12.50
CA VAL A 101 13.36 -5.23 13.06
C VAL A 101 14.04 -4.48 11.93
N THR A 102 14.14 -3.16 12.09
CA THR A 102 14.83 -2.28 11.14
C THR A 102 16.13 -1.77 11.73
N LEU A 103 17.22 -1.90 10.98
CA LEU A 103 18.53 -1.36 11.29
C LEU A 103 18.92 -0.33 10.25
N GLY A 104 19.33 0.86 10.68
CA GLY A 104 19.82 1.94 9.81
C GLY A 104 21.28 2.27 10.13
N TYR A 105 22.11 2.42 9.10
CA TYR A 105 23.49 2.88 9.23
C TYR A 105 24.02 3.48 7.94
N ALA A 106 24.60 4.66 8.01
CA ALA A 106 25.31 5.31 6.89
C ALA A 106 24.53 5.36 5.56
N GLY A 107 23.20 5.55 5.63
CA GLY A 107 22.33 5.61 4.45
C GLY A 107 21.83 4.24 3.95
N TYR A 108 22.19 3.17 4.63
CA TYR A 108 21.66 1.83 4.37
C TYR A 108 20.61 1.45 5.41
N THR A 109 19.60 0.71 4.99
CA THR A 109 18.56 0.15 5.85
C THR A 109 18.50 -1.35 5.65
N ILE A 110 18.50 -2.09 6.75
CA ILE A 110 18.26 -3.53 6.77
C ILE A 110 16.97 -3.76 7.54
N LYS A 111 16.04 -4.51 6.96
CA LYS A 111 14.87 -5.02 7.65
C LYS A 111 14.97 -6.53 7.78
N ALA A 112 14.60 -7.06 8.91
CA ALA A 112 14.53 -8.49 9.18
C ALA A 112 13.19 -8.83 9.82
N ASP A 113 12.51 -9.83 9.26
CA ASP A 113 11.21 -10.31 9.71
C ASP A 113 11.01 -11.72 9.14
N ALA A 114 10.67 -12.69 9.94
CA ALA A 114 10.45 -14.04 9.44
C ALA A 114 9.16 -14.10 8.62
N ASN A 115 9.27 -14.20 7.30
CA ASN A 115 8.18 -14.19 6.32
C ASN A 115 7.31 -12.92 6.33
N GLY A 116 7.83 -11.79 6.81
CA GLY A 116 7.09 -10.53 6.92
C GLY A 116 7.61 -9.42 6.00
N ILE A 117 8.57 -9.72 5.11
CA ILE A 117 9.08 -8.75 4.13
C ILE A 117 8.40 -8.99 2.79
N ASP A 118 7.87 -7.91 2.20
CA ASP A 118 7.22 -7.97 0.90
C ASP A 118 8.19 -8.35 -0.22
N ASN A 119 7.71 -9.12 -1.16
CA ASN A 119 8.38 -9.31 -2.42
C ASN A 119 8.40 -8.00 -3.22
N LEU A 120 9.55 -7.58 -3.69
CA LEU A 120 9.73 -6.28 -4.34
C LEU A 120 9.13 -6.21 -5.76
N TRP A 121 8.78 -7.35 -6.35
CA TRP A 121 8.09 -7.43 -7.62
C TRP A 121 6.58 -7.58 -7.45
N ASP A 122 6.14 -8.32 -6.43
CA ASP A 122 4.75 -8.60 -6.09
C ASP A 122 4.52 -8.22 -4.62
N ALA A 123 4.01 -7.01 -4.39
CA ALA A 123 3.84 -6.48 -3.04
C ALA A 123 2.72 -7.17 -2.23
N ASP A 124 1.86 -7.95 -2.89
CA ASP A 124 0.83 -8.75 -2.22
C ASP A 124 1.39 -10.04 -1.61
N ALA A 125 2.63 -10.36 -1.93
CA ALA A 125 3.33 -11.52 -1.38
C ALA A 125 4.31 -11.08 -0.29
N THR A 126 3.98 -11.40 0.97
CA THR A 126 4.82 -11.17 2.16
C THR A 126 5.43 -12.48 2.59
N ASP A 127 6.59 -12.83 2.05
CA ASP A 127 7.22 -14.13 2.28
C ASP A 127 8.75 -14.07 2.38
N GLN A 128 9.33 -12.88 2.45
CA GLN A 128 10.76 -12.73 2.55
C GLN A 128 11.22 -12.39 3.97
N ASP A 129 12.44 -12.81 4.34
CA ASP A 129 12.95 -12.69 5.70
C ASP A 129 13.80 -11.47 5.93
N ILE A 130 14.49 -11.00 4.91
CA ILE A 130 15.45 -9.90 5.03
C ILE A 130 15.41 -9.01 3.80
N SER A 131 15.52 -7.70 4.01
CA SER A 131 15.80 -6.76 2.93
C SER A 131 16.94 -5.80 3.27
N ILE A 132 17.64 -5.36 2.25
CA ILE A 132 18.69 -4.34 2.32
C ILE A 132 18.38 -3.28 1.29
N ALA A 133 18.25 -2.03 1.75
CA ALA A 133 18.02 -0.87 0.90
C ALA A 133 19.12 0.18 1.08
N GLY A 134 19.38 0.96 0.04
CA GLY A 134 20.34 2.05 0.08
C GLY A 134 20.45 2.76 -1.25
N SER A 135 21.38 3.73 -1.33
CA SER A 135 21.68 4.45 -2.57
C SER A 135 23.17 4.40 -2.87
N VAL A 136 23.52 4.15 -4.12
CA VAL A 136 24.89 4.16 -4.59
C VAL A 136 24.98 4.80 -5.98
N ALA A 137 25.85 5.78 -6.14
CA ALA A 137 26.06 6.48 -7.41
C ALA A 137 24.78 7.03 -8.08
N GLY A 138 23.80 7.42 -7.28
CA GLY A 138 22.52 7.94 -7.76
C GLY A 138 21.46 6.87 -8.09
N PHE A 139 21.79 5.60 -7.91
CA PHE A 139 20.83 4.50 -7.97
C PHE A 139 20.33 4.19 -6.57
N ASP A 140 19.02 4.15 -6.40
CA ASP A 140 18.37 3.60 -5.23
C ASP A 140 18.16 2.11 -5.46
N PHE A 141 18.44 1.29 -4.46
CA PHE A 141 18.26 -0.14 -4.58
C PHE A 141 17.64 -0.73 -3.32
N THR A 142 16.90 -1.80 -3.50
CA THR A 142 16.46 -2.71 -2.45
C THR A 142 16.63 -4.14 -2.97
N VAL A 143 17.10 -5.03 -2.12
CA VAL A 143 17.15 -6.47 -2.36
C VAL A 143 16.50 -7.13 -1.16
N ALA A 144 15.64 -8.09 -1.40
CA ALA A 144 15.04 -8.90 -0.36
C ALA A 144 15.23 -10.39 -0.65
N SER A 145 15.24 -11.22 0.38
CA SER A 145 15.47 -12.65 0.27
C SER A 145 14.77 -13.41 1.38
N ASP A 146 14.25 -14.57 1.05
CA ASP A 146 13.80 -15.60 1.95
C ASP A 146 14.95 -16.60 2.17
N PHE A 147 15.10 -17.10 3.39
CA PHE A 147 16.12 -18.09 3.73
C PHE A 147 15.59 -19.54 3.71
N ASP A 148 14.26 -19.69 3.67
CA ASP A 148 13.64 -21.00 3.76
C ASP A 148 13.46 -21.66 2.38
N ASP A 149 13.20 -20.86 1.32
CA ASP A 149 12.91 -21.37 -0.03
C ASP A 149 13.82 -20.82 -1.15
N ASP A 150 14.93 -20.16 -0.80
CA ASP A 150 15.88 -19.56 -1.75
C ASP A 150 15.27 -18.48 -2.67
N SER A 151 14.13 -17.89 -2.29
CA SER A 151 13.55 -16.81 -3.08
C SER A 151 14.29 -15.49 -2.84
N ALA A 152 14.32 -14.66 -3.87
CA ALA A 152 14.90 -13.34 -3.79
C ALA A 152 14.25 -12.38 -4.78
N SER A 153 14.11 -11.12 -4.36
CA SER A 153 13.57 -10.05 -5.19
C SER A 153 14.46 -8.82 -5.14
N TYR A 154 14.32 -7.97 -6.15
CA TYR A 154 15.09 -6.72 -6.21
C TYR A 154 14.26 -5.58 -6.78
N LYS A 155 14.61 -4.36 -6.38
CA LYS A 155 14.12 -3.10 -6.94
C LYS A 155 15.30 -2.15 -7.10
N VAL A 156 15.45 -1.58 -8.30
CA VAL A 156 16.46 -0.57 -8.59
C VAL A 156 15.79 0.62 -9.25
N GLY A 157 16.02 1.81 -8.72
CA GLY A 157 15.51 3.07 -9.23
C GLY A 157 16.66 4.01 -9.61
N TYR A 158 16.42 4.80 -10.66
CA TYR A 158 17.32 5.88 -11.05
C TYR A 158 16.51 7.07 -11.55
N THR A 159 16.80 8.26 -11.02
CA THR A 159 16.15 9.50 -11.46
C THR A 159 17.14 10.41 -12.15
N MET A 160 16.82 10.81 -13.36
CA MET A 160 17.59 11.75 -14.18
C MET A 160 16.72 12.93 -14.64
N GLY A 161 16.79 14.04 -13.91
CA GLY A 161 15.92 15.17 -14.15
C GLY A 161 14.45 14.81 -13.93
N ASP A 162 13.64 14.93 -14.97
CA ASP A 162 12.20 14.66 -14.94
C ASP A 162 11.85 13.20 -15.27
N ILE A 163 12.84 12.33 -15.46
CA ILE A 163 12.65 10.92 -15.79
C ILE A 163 13.07 10.06 -14.61
N THR A 164 12.19 9.16 -14.19
CA THR A 164 12.48 8.10 -13.24
C THR A 164 12.33 6.74 -13.91
N ILE A 165 13.31 5.89 -13.76
CA ILE A 165 13.31 4.51 -14.28
C ILE A 165 13.37 3.59 -13.07
N THR A 166 12.51 2.57 -13.03
CA THR A 166 12.49 1.56 -11.97
C THR A 166 12.48 0.17 -12.59
N ALA A 167 13.36 -0.69 -12.14
CA ALA A 167 13.36 -2.12 -12.46
C ALA A 167 13.08 -2.90 -11.18
N THR A 168 12.15 -3.84 -11.25
CA THR A 168 11.87 -4.81 -10.19
C THR A 168 11.92 -6.21 -10.75
N GLY A 169 12.21 -7.18 -9.92
CA GLY A 169 12.17 -8.57 -10.35
C GLY A 169 12.28 -9.53 -9.18
N THR A 170 11.90 -10.77 -9.45
CA THR A 170 12.00 -11.90 -8.52
C THR A 170 12.55 -13.11 -9.23
N ASN A 171 13.23 -13.98 -8.51
CA ASN A 171 13.68 -15.24 -9.06
C ASN A 171 12.51 -16.24 -9.19
N LYS A 172 12.82 -17.39 -9.80
CA LYS A 172 11.85 -18.45 -10.09
C LYS A 172 11.26 -19.12 -8.87
N GLU A 173 11.96 -19.10 -7.76
CA GLU A 173 11.62 -19.85 -6.56
C GLU A 173 10.83 -18.97 -5.62
N GLY A 174 9.64 -19.39 -5.27
CA GLY A 174 8.73 -18.72 -4.37
C GLY A 174 7.33 -19.30 -4.52
N ASN A 175 6.74 -19.64 -3.41
CA ASN A 175 5.45 -20.32 -3.35
C ASN A 175 4.31 -19.30 -3.53
N TYR A 176 4.44 -18.44 -4.55
CA TYR A 176 3.38 -17.47 -4.83
C TYR A 176 2.13 -18.19 -5.26
N ASN A 177 1.06 -17.82 -4.68
CA ASN A 177 -0.31 -18.34 -4.66
C ASN A 177 -0.96 -18.70 -6.02
N THR A 178 -0.18 -18.86 -7.04
CA THR A 178 -0.63 -19.42 -8.30
C THR A 178 0.32 -20.52 -8.72
N SER A 179 -0.16 -21.71 -8.68
CA SER A 179 0.44 -22.98 -9.06
C SER A 179 1.06 -23.04 -10.48
N SER A 180 1.41 -21.91 -11.08
CA SER A 180 1.79 -21.81 -12.49
C SER A 180 3.05 -21.00 -12.76
N ARG A 181 3.62 -20.29 -11.79
CA ARG A 181 4.85 -19.52 -12.02
C ARG A 181 6.05 -20.48 -12.05
N THR A 182 6.68 -20.60 -13.19
CA THR A 182 7.80 -21.51 -13.41
C THR A 182 9.09 -20.80 -13.78
N GLU A 183 9.02 -19.46 -13.96
CA GLU A 183 10.15 -18.64 -14.43
C GLU A 183 10.26 -17.36 -13.60
N SER A 184 11.43 -16.74 -13.64
CA SER A 184 11.67 -15.45 -13.00
C SER A 184 10.76 -14.39 -13.61
N ALA A 185 10.29 -13.47 -12.80
CA ALA A 185 9.46 -12.35 -13.21
C ALA A 185 10.24 -11.03 -13.12
N ALA A 186 9.93 -10.09 -14.02
CA ALA A 186 10.58 -8.78 -14.03
C ALA A 186 9.66 -7.69 -14.58
N LYS A 187 9.78 -6.49 -14.04
CA LYS A 187 9.05 -5.29 -14.47
C LYS A 187 10.02 -4.15 -14.68
N LEU A 188 9.88 -3.43 -15.79
CA LEU A 188 10.56 -2.17 -16.04
C LEU A 188 9.51 -1.07 -16.18
N ALA A 189 9.65 -0.01 -15.38
CA ALA A 189 8.74 1.13 -15.39
C ALA A 189 9.52 2.42 -15.63
N VAL A 190 8.90 3.34 -16.37
CA VAL A 190 9.40 4.68 -16.64
C VAL A 190 8.31 5.69 -16.31
N SER A 191 8.66 6.70 -15.51
CA SER A 191 7.83 7.86 -15.25
C SER A 191 8.50 9.11 -15.80
N TYR A 192 7.77 9.91 -16.59
CA TYR A 192 8.27 11.15 -17.17
C TYR A 192 7.38 12.34 -16.77
N LYS A 193 7.92 13.23 -15.98
CA LYS A 193 7.28 14.49 -15.62
C LYS A 193 7.42 15.48 -16.79
N VAL A 194 6.40 15.53 -17.65
CA VAL A 194 6.37 16.43 -18.83
C VAL A 194 6.30 17.90 -18.40
N SER A 195 5.57 18.17 -17.30
CA SER A 195 5.42 19.48 -16.68
C SER A 195 5.05 19.32 -15.20
N ASP A 196 4.88 20.41 -14.47
CA ASP A 196 4.38 20.37 -13.08
C ASP A 196 2.95 19.81 -12.96
N THR A 197 2.22 19.78 -14.07
CA THR A 197 0.82 19.33 -14.13
C THR A 197 0.63 17.99 -14.83
N LEU A 198 1.59 17.54 -15.65
CA LEU A 198 1.44 16.32 -16.45
C LEU A 198 2.60 15.35 -16.22
N THR A 199 2.27 14.14 -15.84
CA THR A 199 3.18 12.99 -15.75
C THR A 199 2.67 11.88 -16.68
N LEU A 200 3.58 11.27 -17.41
CA LEU A 200 3.34 10.07 -18.23
C LEU A 200 4.07 8.89 -17.60
N ASN A 201 3.43 7.73 -17.60
CA ASN A 201 3.97 6.48 -17.08
C ASN A 201 3.91 5.41 -18.18
N ALA A 202 4.89 4.54 -18.20
CA ALA A 202 4.88 3.34 -19.03
C ALA A 202 5.59 2.21 -18.30
N SER A 203 5.10 0.99 -18.43
CA SER A 203 5.80 -0.17 -17.91
C SER A 203 5.59 -1.39 -18.78
N THR A 204 6.54 -2.32 -18.70
CA THR A 204 6.42 -3.67 -19.23
C THR A 204 6.68 -4.65 -18.10
N ASN A 205 5.89 -5.70 -17.99
CA ASN A 205 5.92 -6.67 -16.91
C ASN A 205 5.89 -8.08 -17.48
N ASP A 206 6.98 -8.81 -17.28
CA ASP A 206 7.05 -10.25 -17.50
C ASP A 206 6.61 -10.94 -16.21
N THR A 207 5.48 -11.63 -16.25
CA THR A 207 4.89 -12.26 -15.06
C THR A 207 5.54 -13.61 -14.71
N GLY A 208 6.46 -14.12 -15.51
CA GLY A 208 7.12 -15.42 -15.30
C GLY A 208 6.16 -16.62 -15.38
N LEU A 209 5.01 -16.47 -16.03
CA LEU A 209 4.07 -17.56 -16.24
C LEU A 209 4.47 -18.35 -17.48
N SER A 210 4.72 -19.66 -17.34
CA SER A 210 5.11 -20.52 -18.47
C SER A 210 4.06 -20.68 -19.57
N THR A 211 2.83 -20.30 -19.28
CA THR A 211 1.69 -20.39 -20.21
C THR A 211 1.48 -19.12 -21.03
N VAL A 212 2.22 -18.05 -20.71
CA VAL A 212 2.08 -16.73 -21.31
C VAL A 212 3.43 -16.33 -21.90
N THR A 213 3.45 -15.92 -23.15
CA THR A 213 4.70 -15.64 -23.89
C THR A 213 4.96 -14.16 -24.12
N ASP A 214 3.99 -13.32 -23.84
CA ASP A 214 4.07 -11.86 -24.04
C ASP A 214 4.11 -11.12 -22.69
N ASN A 215 4.49 -9.86 -22.67
CA ASN A 215 4.57 -9.04 -21.48
C ASN A 215 3.33 -8.17 -21.34
N ASP A 216 2.82 -8.00 -20.10
CA ASP A 216 1.84 -6.96 -19.84
C ASP A 216 2.48 -5.58 -20.03
N ASN A 217 1.91 -4.79 -20.90
CA ASN A 217 2.38 -3.45 -21.15
C ASN A 217 1.35 -2.45 -20.62
N THR A 218 1.80 -1.46 -19.90
CA THR A 218 0.94 -0.45 -19.30
C THR A 218 1.37 0.93 -19.75
N VAL A 219 0.42 1.77 -20.09
CA VAL A 219 0.65 3.21 -20.26
C VAL A 219 -0.33 3.99 -19.41
N GLY A 220 0.12 5.07 -18.82
CA GLY A 220 -0.71 5.87 -17.94
C GLY A 220 -0.37 7.35 -18.01
N LEU A 221 -1.32 8.17 -17.62
CA LEU A 221 -1.13 9.60 -17.45
C LEU A 221 -1.74 10.07 -16.12
N THR A 222 -1.09 11.08 -15.56
CA THR A 222 -1.64 11.83 -14.41
C THR A 222 -1.61 13.31 -14.78
N TYR A 223 -2.77 13.96 -14.73
CA TYR A 223 -2.90 15.38 -14.96
C TYR A 223 -3.46 16.10 -13.74
N LYS A 224 -2.73 17.09 -13.24
CA LYS A 224 -3.09 17.91 -12.07
C LYS A 224 -3.50 19.30 -12.50
N MET A 225 -4.67 19.73 -12.06
CA MET A 225 -5.19 21.07 -12.30
C MET A 225 -5.77 21.62 -10.99
N ASP A 226 -5.00 22.48 -10.32
CA ASP A 226 -5.34 23.02 -9.00
C ASP A 226 -5.71 21.91 -7.99
N ALA A 227 -6.97 21.86 -7.62
CA ALA A 227 -7.52 20.89 -6.67
C ALA A 227 -7.92 19.55 -7.31
N ILE A 228 -7.83 19.41 -8.63
CA ILE A 228 -8.29 18.23 -9.36
C ILE A 228 -7.08 17.44 -9.88
N THR A 229 -7.12 16.13 -9.71
CA THR A 229 -6.20 15.18 -10.34
C THR A 229 -6.99 14.21 -11.20
N LEU A 230 -6.57 14.03 -12.45
CA LEU A 230 -7.08 13.01 -13.36
C LEU A 230 -6.00 11.97 -13.56
N THR A 231 -6.35 10.71 -13.44
CA THR A 231 -5.49 9.57 -13.72
C THR A 231 -6.18 8.67 -14.73
N TYR A 232 -5.42 8.17 -15.69
CA TYR A 232 -5.89 7.17 -16.65
C TYR A 232 -4.76 6.18 -16.88
N THR A 233 -5.10 4.90 -16.88
CA THR A 233 -4.20 3.79 -17.15
C THR A 233 -4.83 2.90 -18.22
N SER A 234 -4.05 2.41 -19.16
CA SER A 234 -4.45 1.39 -20.12
C SER A 234 -3.42 0.28 -20.12
N ILE A 235 -3.89 -0.93 -20.12
CA ILE A 235 -3.09 -2.15 -20.07
C ILE A 235 -3.30 -2.92 -21.38
N ASP A 236 -2.21 -3.47 -21.90
CA ASP A 236 -2.18 -4.48 -22.94
C ASP A 236 -1.81 -5.79 -22.25
N PRO A 237 -2.82 -6.58 -21.85
CA PRO A 237 -2.57 -7.78 -21.07
C PRO A 237 -2.04 -8.91 -21.94
N GLN A 238 -1.26 -9.81 -21.36
CA GLN A 238 -0.68 -10.98 -22.04
C GLN A 238 -1.69 -12.06 -22.41
N GLU A 239 -2.93 -11.92 -22.03
CA GLU A 239 -3.93 -12.93 -22.28
C GLU A 239 -4.28 -13.01 -23.78
N ASN A 240 -4.30 -14.23 -24.31
CA ASN A 240 -4.72 -14.50 -25.67
C ASN A 240 -6.14 -13.97 -25.92
N ASN A 241 -6.29 -13.04 -26.84
CA ASN A 241 -7.50 -12.36 -27.31
C ASN A 241 -7.88 -11.05 -26.60
N LYS A 242 -6.98 -10.44 -25.88
CA LYS A 242 -7.13 -9.06 -25.40
C LYS A 242 -6.12 -8.14 -26.11
N ASP A 243 -6.53 -6.95 -26.44
CA ASP A 243 -5.73 -5.92 -27.11
C ASP A 243 -5.62 -4.66 -26.25
N TRP A 244 -4.79 -3.71 -26.65
CA TRP A 244 -4.71 -2.40 -26.03
C TRP A 244 -6.08 -1.76 -25.87
N GLY A 245 -6.40 -1.37 -24.62
CA GLY A 245 -7.65 -0.71 -24.26
C GLY A 245 -8.77 -1.69 -23.88
N ASP A 246 -8.52 -2.99 -23.89
CA ASP A 246 -9.45 -3.97 -23.32
C ASP A 246 -9.42 -3.95 -21.78
N GLU A 247 -8.33 -3.45 -21.17
CA GLU A 247 -8.22 -3.16 -19.74
C GLU A 247 -7.79 -1.71 -19.52
N TRP A 248 -8.54 -0.99 -18.74
CA TRP A 248 -8.25 0.39 -18.41
C TRP A 248 -8.89 0.84 -17.09
N ASP A 249 -8.24 1.81 -16.43
CA ASP A 249 -8.73 2.49 -15.24
C ASP A 249 -8.74 4.00 -15.45
N ALA A 250 -9.75 4.65 -14.92
CA ALA A 250 -9.85 6.10 -14.92
C ALA A 250 -10.29 6.62 -13.54
N LYS A 251 -9.60 7.63 -13.03
CA LYS A 251 -9.91 8.23 -11.73
C LYS A 251 -9.88 9.75 -11.83
N ILE A 252 -10.87 10.40 -11.23
CA ILE A 252 -10.85 11.82 -10.91
C ILE A 252 -10.82 11.98 -9.40
N ALA A 253 -9.90 12.77 -8.89
CA ALA A 253 -9.81 13.12 -7.49
C ALA A 253 -9.83 14.64 -7.31
N TYR A 254 -10.52 15.07 -6.26
CA TYR A 254 -10.60 16.45 -5.82
C TYR A 254 -10.07 16.58 -4.39
N SER A 255 -9.22 17.59 -4.14
CA SER A 255 -8.71 17.85 -2.80
C SER A 255 -8.60 19.36 -2.57
N ALA A 256 -9.44 19.89 -1.69
CA ALA A 256 -9.38 21.30 -1.30
C ALA A 256 -9.82 21.51 0.14
N GLY A 257 -8.97 22.14 0.92
CA GLY A 257 -9.20 22.40 2.35
C GLY A 257 -9.35 21.10 3.12
N ALA A 258 -10.49 20.93 3.79
CA ALA A 258 -10.80 19.75 4.59
C ALA A 258 -11.48 18.62 3.78
N LEU A 259 -11.84 18.86 2.51
CA LEU A 259 -12.57 17.91 1.67
C LEU A 259 -11.65 17.24 0.68
N THR A 260 -11.69 15.90 0.65
CA THR A 260 -11.22 15.08 -0.46
C THR A 260 -12.38 14.25 -1.02
N ALA A 261 -12.39 14.04 -2.32
CA ALA A 261 -13.35 13.17 -2.97
C ALA A 261 -12.74 12.54 -4.22
N SER A 262 -13.11 11.32 -4.54
CA SER A 262 -12.70 10.66 -5.76
C SER A 262 -13.82 9.83 -6.37
N PHE A 263 -13.71 9.63 -7.68
CA PHE A 263 -14.49 8.71 -8.47
C PHE A 263 -13.55 7.95 -9.38
N ALA A 264 -13.60 6.64 -9.33
CA ALA A 264 -12.87 5.73 -10.20
C ALA A 264 -13.84 4.83 -10.96
N THR A 265 -13.43 4.38 -12.15
CA THR A 265 -14.16 3.42 -12.98
C THR A 265 -13.18 2.68 -13.88
N ASP A 266 -13.51 1.46 -14.27
CA ASP A 266 -12.73 0.56 -15.11
C ASP A 266 -13.50 0.11 -16.37
N GLU A 267 -12.88 -0.78 -17.16
CA GLU A 267 -13.48 -1.37 -18.36
C GLU A 267 -14.64 -2.33 -18.09
N ALA A 268 -14.75 -2.85 -16.87
CA ALA A 268 -15.83 -3.72 -16.45
C ALA A 268 -17.08 -2.95 -15.99
N ASP A 269 -17.08 -1.61 -16.11
CA ASP A 269 -18.08 -0.71 -15.60
C ASP A 269 -18.19 -0.72 -14.04
N ALA A 270 -17.17 -1.22 -13.35
CA ALA A 270 -17.10 -1.05 -11.90
C ALA A 270 -16.87 0.42 -11.55
N THR A 271 -17.43 0.87 -10.46
CA THR A 271 -17.28 2.27 -10.01
C THR A 271 -17.00 2.35 -8.52
N THR A 272 -16.07 3.21 -8.13
CA THR A 272 -15.77 3.52 -6.73
C THR A 272 -15.90 5.01 -6.49
N MET A 273 -16.65 5.40 -5.47
CA MET A 273 -16.78 6.77 -5.01
C MET A 273 -16.34 6.86 -3.56
N ILE A 274 -15.45 7.80 -3.25
CA ILE A 274 -14.96 8.04 -1.90
C ILE A 274 -15.06 9.53 -1.60
N ALA A 275 -15.53 9.89 -0.42
CA ALA A 275 -15.51 11.25 0.08
C ALA A 275 -15.04 11.26 1.54
N GLU A 276 -14.13 12.16 1.86
CA GLU A 276 -13.60 12.34 3.20
C GLU A 276 -13.64 13.81 3.59
N TYR A 277 -13.92 14.05 4.86
CA TYR A 277 -13.91 15.38 5.43
C TYR A 277 -13.12 15.41 6.73
N ASP A 278 -12.01 16.14 6.74
CA ASP A 278 -11.18 16.34 7.93
C ASP A 278 -11.94 17.21 8.95
N LEU A 279 -12.28 16.60 10.07
CA LEU A 279 -12.96 17.26 11.20
C LEU A 279 -11.95 17.96 12.14
N GLY A 280 -10.65 17.76 11.88
CA GLY A 280 -9.57 18.25 12.72
C GLY A 280 -9.28 17.36 13.93
N GLY A 281 -8.06 17.50 14.47
CA GLY A 281 -7.64 16.76 15.65
C GLY A 281 -7.45 15.26 15.43
N GLY A 282 -7.20 14.82 14.19
CA GLY A 282 -7.05 13.41 13.81
C GLY A 282 -8.36 12.71 13.45
N ALA A 283 -9.50 13.41 13.51
CA ALA A 283 -10.80 12.84 13.15
C ALA A 283 -11.15 13.13 11.69
N THR A 284 -11.61 12.12 10.95
CA THR A 284 -12.06 12.20 9.57
C THR A 284 -13.42 11.51 9.44
N PHE A 285 -14.41 12.21 8.91
CA PHE A 285 -15.64 11.59 8.43
C PHE A 285 -15.39 11.05 7.02
N PHE A 286 -15.84 9.83 6.74
CA PHE A 286 -15.75 9.22 5.42
C PHE A 286 -17.11 8.65 4.97
N ALA A 287 -17.27 8.59 3.66
CA ALA A 287 -18.33 7.85 2.99
C ALA A 287 -17.80 7.29 1.68
N ALA A 288 -18.08 6.04 1.39
CA ALA A 288 -17.65 5.37 0.17
C ALA A 288 -18.75 4.45 -0.37
N SER A 289 -18.73 4.25 -1.69
CA SER A 289 -19.56 3.30 -2.39
C SER A 289 -18.76 2.63 -3.48
N HIS A 290 -18.86 1.31 -3.56
CA HIS A 290 -18.30 0.50 -4.63
C HIS A 290 -19.43 -0.28 -5.29
N ASP A 291 -19.50 -0.19 -6.61
CA ASP A 291 -20.43 -0.94 -7.46
C ASP A 291 -19.59 -1.80 -8.41
N LYS A 292 -19.65 -3.10 -8.24
CA LYS A 292 -18.96 -4.07 -9.10
C LYS A 292 -19.92 -4.56 -10.16
N ALA A 293 -19.69 -4.15 -11.40
CA ALA A 293 -20.51 -4.56 -12.53
C ALA A 293 -20.77 -6.08 -12.55
N GLY A 294 -22.01 -6.42 -12.62
CA GLY A 294 -22.51 -7.75 -13.11
C GLY A 294 -22.86 -8.80 -12.11
N THR A 295 -22.43 -8.84 -10.89
CA THR A 295 -22.91 -9.95 -10.05
C THR A 295 -22.71 -9.81 -8.59
N ALA A 296 -22.24 -8.86 -7.97
CA ALA A 296 -22.14 -9.33 -6.67
C ALA A 296 -21.96 -8.44 -5.56
N SER A 297 -21.59 -7.44 -5.37
CA SER A 297 -21.65 -6.82 -4.04
C SER A 297 -21.38 -5.35 -4.12
N ASP A 298 -22.45 -4.68 -4.44
CA ASP A 298 -22.45 -3.25 -4.20
C ASP A 298 -22.26 -3.05 -2.70
N MET A 299 -21.25 -2.34 -2.33
CA MET A 299 -20.97 -2.02 -0.94
C MET A 299 -21.02 -0.53 -0.73
N THR A 300 -21.68 -0.11 0.34
CA THR A 300 -21.69 1.29 0.75
C THR A 300 -21.30 1.38 2.21
N THR A 301 -20.45 2.32 2.55
CA THR A 301 -20.01 2.53 3.93
C THR A 301 -19.94 4.01 4.26
N MET A 302 -20.15 4.33 5.53
CA MET A 302 -19.90 5.65 6.08
C MET A 302 -19.45 5.54 7.53
N GLY A 303 -18.56 6.43 7.94
CA GLY A 303 -18.07 6.35 9.30
C GLY A 303 -17.16 7.50 9.72
N ILE A 304 -16.54 7.31 10.85
CA ILE A 304 -15.53 8.22 11.39
C ILE A 304 -14.28 7.42 11.73
N ASN A 305 -13.16 7.89 11.20
CA ASN A 305 -11.82 7.48 11.60
C ASN A 305 -11.26 8.51 12.60
N PHE A 306 -10.52 8.03 13.57
CA PHE A 306 -9.71 8.85 14.45
C PHE A 306 -8.28 8.29 14.49
N THR A 307 -7.34 9.06 13.96
CA THR A 307 -5.91 8.71 13.95
C THR A 307 -5.15 9.54 15.00
N PHE A 308 -4.26 8.93 15.76
CA PHE A 308 -3.50 9.56 16.85
C PHE A 308 -2.03 9.13 16.87
#